data_a33063b4cb0f0775ac229078f2d6589c
#
_entry.id   a33063b4cb0f0775ac229078f2d6589c
#
_cell.length_a   1.000
_cell.length_b   1.000
_cell.length_c   1.000
_cell.angle_alpha   90.00
_cell.angle_beta   90.00
_cell.angle_gamma   90.00
#
_symmetry.space_group_name_H-M   'P 1'
#
loop_
_entity.id
_entity.type
_entity.pdbx_description
1 polymer ?
#
loop_
_entity_poly.entity_id
_entity_poly.type
_entity_poly.pdbx_seq_one_letter_code
_entity_poly.pdbx_strand_id
1 'polypeptide(L)'
;MAAPLKLISHKLCPYVQRAVIALTEEGVAFERIDIDLANKPDWFLAISPLGKTPVLQVGPTAIFESAVILEYLEETQPKPLHPSDALARAEHRGWIEFGSAVLNDVAGFYAAPDEATFNAKVSQLGQRFARLETRVAATPWFDGESFSLVDAVFGPVFRYFDVFDDIADFGILAEKPKLMRWRKALAARPSVRAAVSADYPVLLRDFIDRRNSWLSGLQARVAA
;
A
#
# COMPACT_ATOMS: atom_id res chain seq x y z
N MET A 1 5.03 -3.70 -31.38
CA MET A 1 4.89 -2.76 -30.27
C MET A 1 4.18 -3.50 -29.15
N ALA A 2 4.66 -3.41 -27.91
CA ALA A 2 3.96 -3.99 -26.76
C ALA A 2 2.58 -3.32 -26.62
N ALA A 3 1.58 -4.10 -26.20
CA ALA A 3 0.23 -3.57 -25.93
C ALA A 3 0.29 -2.52 -24.81
N PRO A 4 -0.44 -1.40 -24.94
CA PRO A 4 -0.47 -0.39 -23.88
C PRO A 4 -1.04 -0.99 -22.60
N LEU A 5 -0.36 -0.74 -21.48
CA LEU A 5 -0.84 -1.17 -20.15
C LEU A 5 -1.87 -0.18 -19.63
N LYS A 6 -3.00 -0.69 -19.12
CA LYS A 6 -4.00 0.12 -18.42
C LYS A 6 -4.19 -0.40 -16.99
N LEU A 7 -4.04 0.48 -16.02
CA LEU A 7 -4.23 0.15 -14.62
C LEU A 7 -5.59 0.69 -14.14
N ILE A 8 -6.54 -0.21 -13.89
CA ILE A 8 -7.83 0.14 -13.32
C ILE A 8 -7.63 0.38 -11.82
N SER A 9 -8.04 1.52 -11.36
CA SER A 9 -7.57 2.16 -10.16
C SER A 9 -8.70 2.71 -9.29
N HIS A 10 -8.36 3.00 -8.04
CA HIS A 10 -9.12 3.84 -7.12
C HIS A 10 -8.15 4.68 -6.29
N LYS A 11 -8.46 5.96 -6.09
CA LYS A 11 -7.54 6.97 -5.51
C LYS A 11 -6.96 6.58 -4.15
N LEU A 12 -7.74 5.94 -3.28
CA LEU A 12 -7.31 5.55 -1.93
C LEU A 12 -6.76 4.13 -1.83
N CYS A 13 -6.84 3.32 -2.89
CA CYS A 13 -6.50 1.91 -2.81
C CYS A 13 -4.99 1.69 -2.61
N PRO A 14 -4.53 1.12 -1.47
CA PRO A 14 -3.10 0.88 -1.24
C PRO A 14 -2.53 -0.19 -2.17
N TYR A 15 -3.36 -1.12 -2.61
CA TYR A 15 -2.97 -2.18 -3.55
C TYR A 15 -2.75 -1.63 -4.98
N VAL A 16 -3.48 -0.59 -5.38
CA VAL A 16 -3.21 0.16 -6.62
C VAL A 16 -1.87 0.88 -6.52
N GLN A 17 -1.60 1.52 -5.38
CA GLN A 17 -0.35 2.25 -5.18
C GLN A 17 0.89 1.37 -5.35
N ARG A 18 0.85 0.09 -4.92
CA ARG A 18 1.92 -0.90 -5.14
C ARG A 18 2.25 -1.04 -6.63
N ALA A 19 1.23 -1.25 -7.45
CA ALA A 19 1.38 -1.40 -8.90
C ALA A 19 1.89 -0.10 -9.56
N VAL A 20 1.36 1.06 -9.15
CA VAL A 20 1.85 2.36 -9.64
C VAL A 20 3.32 2.58 -9.31
N ILE A 21 3.73 2.25 -8.07
CA ILE A 21 5.14 2.41 -7.65
C ILE A 21 6.04 1.49 -8.48
N ALA A 22 5.70 0.21 -8.64
CA ALA A 22 6.48 -0.74 -9.42
C ALA A 22 6.60 -0.28 -10.88
N LEU A 23 5.49 0.02 -11.55
CA LEU A 23 5.48 0.55 -12.93
C LEU A 23 6.36 1.78 -13.09
N THR A 24 6.35 2.69 -12.10
CA THR A 24 7.16 3.91 -12.13
C THR A 24 8.65 3.62 -11.93
N GLU A 25 9.03 2.71 -11.01
CA GLU A 25 10.42 2.31 -10.76
C GLU A 25 11.03 1.59 -11.96
N GLU A 26 10.25 0.78 -12.64
CA GLU A 26 10.66 0.06 -13.84
C GLU A 26 10.66 0.96 -15.08
N GLY A 27 10.11 2.18 -14.99
CA GLY A 27 10.03 3.14 -16.09
C GLY A 27 9.02 2.75 -17.16
N VAL A 28 7.98 2.04 -16.79
CA VAL A 28 6.95 1.53 -17.70
C VAL A 28 5.82 2.55 -17.87
N ALA A 29 5.49 2.88 -19.11
CA ALA A 29 4.35 3.74 -19.42
C ALA A 29 3.03 2.98 -19.29
N PHE A 30 2.06 3.58 -18.63
CA PHE A 30 0.72 3.02 -18.47
C PHE A 30 -0.35 4.11 -18.41
N GLU A 31 -1.57 3.76 -18.77
CA GLU A 31 -2.77 4.58 -18.56
C GLU A 31 -3.40 4.22 -17.22
N ARG A 32 -3.69 5.20 -16.38
CA ARG A 32 -4.40 5.00 -15.12
C ARG A 32 -5.86 5.40 -15.27
N ILE A 33 -6.80 4.48 -14.95
CA ILE A 33 -8.24 4.68 -15.05
C ILE A 33 -8.84 4.54 -13.66
N ASP A 34 -9.18 5.66 -13.02
CA ASP A 34 -9.85 5.66 -11.73
C ASP A 34 -11.34 5.34 -11.89
N ILE A 35 -11.87 4.45 -11.04
CA ILE A 35 -13.29 4.11 -10.99
C ILE A 35 -13.91 4.43 -9.64
N ASP A 36 -15.23 4.64 -9.63
CA ASP A 36 -16.01 4.72 -8.40
C ASP A 36 -16.36 3.32 -7.91
N LEU A 37 -15.83 2.95 -6.71
CA LEU A 37 -16.11 1.65 -6.11
C LEU A 37 -17.52 1.56 -5.48
N ALA A 38 -18.22 2.69 -5.27
CA ALA A 38 -19.61 2.70 -4.83
C ALA A 38 -20.58 2.45 -6.00
N ASN A 39 -20.16 2.81 -7.22
CA ASN A 39 -20.93 2.61 -8.44
C ASN A 39 -20.05 2.00 -9.54
N LYS A 40 -19.72 0.71 -9.37
CA LYS A 40 -18.80 -0.01 -10.25
C LYS A 40 -19.40 -0.18 -11.65
N PRO A 41 -18.69 0.23 -12.72
CA PRO A 41 -19.16 0.02 -14.09
C PRO A 41 -19.23 -1.47 -14.47
N ASP A 42 -20.21 -1.85 -15.31
CA ASP A 42 -20.37 -3.25 -15.77
C ASP A 42 -19.13 -3.78 -16.49
N TRP A 43 -18.46 -2.93 -17.29
CA TRP A 43 -17.22 -3.34 -17.95
C TRP A 43 -16.11 -3.69 -16.95
N PHE A 44 -16.05 -3.02 -15.79
CA PHE A 44 -15.09 -3.34 -14.75
C PHE A 44 -15.44 -4.66 -14.06
N LEU A 45 -16.71 -4.89 -13.76
CA LEU A 45 -17.15 -6.15 -13.16
C LEU A 45 -16.89 -7.35 -14.10
N ALA A 46 -16.95 -7.14 -15.42
CA ALA A 46 -16.63 -8.17 -16.41
C ALA A 46 -15.14 -8.59 -16.41
N ILE A 47 -14.21 -7.71 -15.98
CA ILE A 47 -12.77 -7.98 -15.98
C ILE A 47 -12.17 -8.15 -14.57
N SER A 48 -12.93 -7.88 -13.51
CA SER A 48 -12.52 -8.02 -12.12
C SER A 48 -13.40 -9.06 -11.42
N PRO A 49 -13.01 -10.34 -11.35
CA PRO A 49 -13.83 -11.40 -10.76
C PRO A 49 -14.25 -11.16 -9.31
N LEU A 50 -13.43 -10.40 -8.56
CA LEU A 50 -13.70 -10.02 -7.18
C LEU A 50 -14.30 -8.60 -7.04
N GLY A 51 -14.49 -7.89 -8.14
CA GLY A 51 -14.94 -6.49 -8.13
C GLY A 51 -14.01 -5.56 -7.34
N LYS A 52 -12.69 -5.84 -7.34
CA LYS A 52 -11.66 -5.12 -6.59
C LYS A 52 -10.62 -4.49 -7.53
N THR A 53 -10.02 -3.40 -7.08
CA THR A 53 -8.84 -2.77 -7.70
C THR A 53 -7.57 -3.17 -6.93
N PRO A 54 -6.39 -3.23 -7.63
CA PRO A 54 -6.15 -2.95 -9.05
C PRO A 54 -6.54 -4.09 -9.97
N VAL A 55 -6.76 -3.75 -11.25
CA VAL A 55 -6.69 -4.69 -12.38
C VAL A 55 -5.75 -4.10 -13.40
N LEU A 56 -4.76 -4.90 -13.86
CA LEU A 56 -3.87 -4.52 -14.96
C LEU A 56 -4.39 -5.13 -16.25
N GLN A 57 -4.75 -4.30 -17.22
CA GLN A 57 -5.18 -4.74 -18.54
C GLN A 57 -3.99 -4.69 -19.51
N VAL A 58 -3.70 -5.83 -20.13
CA VAL A 58 -2.64 -6.03 -21.11
C VAL A 58 -3.28 -6.48 -22.43
N GLY A 59 -3.53 -5.56 -23.33
CA GLY A 59 -4.35 -5.86 -24.50
C GLY A 59 -5.74 -6.35 -24.12
N PRO A 60 -6.19 -7.54 -24.56
CA PRO A 60 -7.48 -8.11 -24.17
C PRO A 60 -7.49 -8.80 -22.80
N THR A 61 -6.34 -9.05 -22.19
CA THR A 61 -6.19 -9.82 -20.95
C THR A 61 -6.22 -8.92 -19.74
N ALA A 62 -6.98 -9.30 -18.72
CA ALA A 62 -7.02 -8.63 -17.42
C ALA A 62 -6.32 -9.47 -16.36
N ILE A 63 -5.38 -8.87 -15.64
CA ILE A 63 -4.64 -9.45 -14.51
C ILE A 63 -5.16 -8.79 -13.23
N PHE A 64 -5.62 -9.58 -12.29
CA PHE A 64 -6.09 -9.11 -10.99
C PHE A 64 -5.19 -9.65 -9.86
N GLU A 65 -5.36 -9.15 -8.64
CA GLU A 65 -4.48 -9.30 -7.48
C GLU A 65 -3.16 -8.54 -7.63
N SER A 66 -2.92 -7.60 -6.71
CA SER A 66 -1.75 -6.72 -6.79
C SER A 66 -0.43 -7.47 -6.76
N ALA A 67 -0.31 -8.55 -5.96
CA ALA A 67 0.90 -9.37 -5.93
C ALA A 67 1.16 -10.06 -7.28
N VAL A 68 0.10 -10.56 -7.94
CA VAL A 68 0.21 -11.18 -9.27
C VAL A 68 0.59 -10.14 -10.33
N ILE A 69 0.05 -8.92 -10.22
CA ILE A 69 0.44 -7.81 -11.12
C ILE A 69 1.93 -7.49 -10.96
N LEU A 70 2.44 -7.43 -9.72
CA LEU A 70 3.86 -7.20 -9.46
C LEU A 70 4.74 -8.29 -10.08
N GLU A 71 4.37 -9.57 -9.92
CA GLU A 71 5.11 -10.70 -10.54
C GLU A 71 5.10 -10.63 -12.07
N TYR A 72 3.96 -10.28 -12.68
CA TYR A 72 3.89 -10.10 -14.13
C TYR A 72 4.85 -9.01 -14.62
N LEU A 73 4.96 -7.90 -13.88
CA LEU A 73 5.91 -6.82 -14.21
C LEU A 73 7.35 -7.32 -14.08
N GLU A 74 7.70 -8.00 -12.99
CA GLU A 74 9.03 -8.60 -12.80
C GLU A 74 9.47 -9.54 -13.92
N GLU A 75 8.53 -10.32 -14.48
CA GLU A 75 8.82 -11.28 -15.55
C GLU A 75 8.91 -10.64 -16.94
N THR A 76 8.30 -9.46 -17.12
CA THR A 76 8.13 -8.84 -18.44
C THR A 76 8.89 -7.53 -18.64
N GLN A 77 9.35 -6.89 -17.56
CA GLN A 77 10.02 -5.60 -17.63
C GLN A 77 11.55 -5.74 -17.48
N PRO A 78 12.34 -4.82 -18.07
CA PRO A 78 13.81 -4.97 -18.14
C PRO A 78 14.54 -4.64 -16.83
N LYS A 79 13.86 -4.09 -15.82
CA LYS A 79 14.46 -3.66 -14.55
C LYS A 79 13.79 -4.36 -13.38
N PRO A 80 14.13 -5.63 -13.09
CA PRO A 80 13.52 -6.35 -11.99
C PRO A 80 13.84 -5.69 -10.64
N LEU A 81 12.86 -5.70 -9.76
CA LEU A 81 12.95 -5.17 -8.39
C LEU A 81 13.10 -6.31 -7.36
N HIS A 82 12.93 -7.56 -7.76
CA HIS A 82 13.24 -8.73 -6.94
C HIS A 82 14.73 -9.09 -6.99
N PRO A 83 15.28 -9.68 -5.93
CA PRO A 83 16.61 -10.28 -5.99
C PRO A 83 16.64 -11.45 -6.99
N SER A 84 17.79 -11.68 -7.63
CA SER A 84 17.98 -12.79 -8.58
C SER A 84 18.03 -14.17 -7.90
N ASP A 85 18.49 -14.23 -6.64
CA ASP A 85 18.51 -15.47 -5.88
C ASP A 85 17.09 -15.94 -5.55
N ALA A 86 16.82 -17.24 -5.78
CA ALA A 86 15.49 -17.80 -5.65
C ALA A 86 14.98 -17.81 -4.19
N LEU A 87 15.86 -18.03 -3.20
CA LEU A 87 15.49 -18.05 -1.80
C LEU A 87 15.21 -16.63 -1.29
N ALA A 88 16.06 -15.67 -1.63
CA ALA A 88 15.85 -14.26 -1.30
C ALA A 88 14.55 -13.74 -1.96
N ARG A 89 14.27 -14.13 -3.21
CA ARG A 89 13.00 -13.80 -3.88
C ARG A 89 11.80 -14.39 -3.18
N ALA A 90 11.88 -15.65 -2.74
CA ALA A 90 10.81 -16.28 -1.97
C ALA A 90 10.58 -15.57 -0.63
N GLU A 91 11.64 -15.14 0.04
CA GLU A 91 11.55 -14.32 1.25
C GLU A 91 10.86 -12.97 0.97
N HIS A 92 11.23 -12.25 -0.10
CA HIS A 92 10.57 -11.02 -0.51
C HIS A 92 9.06 -11.20 -0.74
N ARG A 93 8.65 -12.28 -1.44
CA ARG A 93 7.24 -12.65 -1.63
C ARG A 93 6.52 -12.84 -0.30
N GLY A 94 7.16 -13.50 0.66
CA GLY A 94 6.61 -13.65 2.02
C GLY A 94 6.38 -12.29 2.70
N TRP A 95 7.30 -11.33 2.54
CA TRP A 95 7.14 -9.99 3.11
C TRP A 95 6.14 -9.13 2.36
N ILE A 96 5.90 -9.37 1.08
CA ILE A 96 4.80 -8.76 0.30
C ILE A 96 3.45 -9.20 0.86
N GLU A 97 3.27 -10.51 1.12
CA GLU A 97 2.07 -11.04 1.76
C GLU A 97 1.91 -10.55 3.21
N PHE A 98 3.01 -10.46 3.97
CA PHE A 98 3.01 -9.84 5.29
C PHE A 98 2.51 -8.38 5.21
N GLY A 99 2.93 -7.61 4.21
CA GLY A 99 2.42 -6.27 3.95
C GLY A 99 0.91 -6.24 3.66
N SER A 100 0.37 -7.27 2.99
CA SER A 100 -1.07 -7.42 2.78
C SER A 100 -1.81 -7.72 4.09
N ALA A 101 -1.23 -8.55 4.97
CA ALA A 101 -1.78 -8.79 6.30
C ALA A 101 -1.76 -7.52 7.17
N VAL A 102 -0.69 -6.70 7.09
CA VAL A 102 -0.63 -5.40 7.78
C VAL A 102 -1.72 -4.46 7.27
N LEU A 103 -1.99 -4.40 5.96
CA LEU A 103 -3.08 -3.58 5.42
C LEU A 103 -4.46 -4.03 5.91
N ASN A 104 -4.67 -5.33 6.10
CA ASN A 104 -5.91 -5.84 6.69
C ASN A 104 -6.04 -5.40 8.17
N ASP A 105 -4.93 -5.39 8.91
CA ASP A 105 -4.92 -4.89 10.30
C ASP A 105 -5.15 -3.37 10.35
N VAL A 106 -4.58 -2.60 9.42
CA VAL A 106 -4.87 -1.16 9.24
C VAL A 106 -6.34 -0.93 8.93
N ALA A 107 -6.95 -1.78 8.08
CA ALA A 107 -8.38 -1.70 7.80
C ALA A 107 -9.22 -1.96 9.06
N GLY A 108 -8.85 -2.94 9.87
CA GLY A 108 -9.48 -3.19 11.17
C GLY A 108 -9.29 -2.06 12.16
N PHE A 109 -8.14 -1.38 12.14
CA PHE A 109 -7.83 -0.24 13.01
C PHE A 109 -8.74 0.95 12.71
N TYR A 110 -8.80 1.42 11.46
CA TYR A 110 -9.61 2.59 11.13
C TYR A 110 -11.13 2.29 11.11
N ALA A 111 -11.53 1.03 11.08
CA ALA A 111 -12.94 0.61 11.09
C ALA A 111 -13.42 0.10 12.45
N ALA A 112 -12.59 0.11 13.50
CA ALA A 112 -12.94 -0.38 14.82
C ALA A 112 -14.17 0.37 15.38
N PRO A 113 -15.25 -0.33 15.79
CA PRO A 113 -16.48 0.31 16.20
C PRO A 113 -16.41 0.94 17.59
N ASP A 114 -15.48 0.48 18.43
CA ASP A 114 -15.35 0.86 19.85
C ASP A 114 -13.87 0.90 20.29
N GLU A 115 -13.64 1.47 21.47
CA GLU A 115 -12.30 1.65 22.04
C GLU A 115 -11.57 0.32 22.29
N ALA A 116 -12.27 -0.70 22.76
CA ALA A 116 -11.67 -1.99 23.09
C ALA A 116 -11.14 -2.68 21.82
N THR A 117 -11.95 -2.71 20.76
CA THR A 117 -11.56 -3.23 19.44
C THR A 117 -10.42 -2.41 18.84
N PHE A 118 -10.51 -1.07 18.95
CA PHE A 118 -9.46 -0.17 18.48
C PHE A 118 -8.12 -0.45 19.17
N ASN A 119 -8.09 -0.52 20.50
CA ASN A 119 -6.88 -0.78 21.28
C ASN A 119 -6.30 -2.18 20.99
N ALA A 120 -7.14 -3.18 20.75
CA ALA A 120 -6.68 -4.49 20.29
C ALA A 120 -5.96 -4.40 18.93
N LYS A 121 -6.46 -3.57 18.00
CA LYS A 121 -5.81 -3.32 16.70
C LYS A 121 -4.52 -2.50 16.82
N VAL A 122 -4.45 -1.52 17.72
CA VAL A 122 -3.20 -0.81 18.06
C VAL A 122 -2.14 -1.81 18.50
N SER A 123 -2.46 -2.71 19.45
CA SER A 123 -1.55 -3.74 19.93
C SER A 123 -1.11 -4.68 18.81
N GLN A 124 -2.04 -5.16 17.98
CA GLN A 124 -1.76 -6.06 16.86
C GLN A 124 -0.81 -5.42 15.85
N LEU A 125 -1.07 -4.17 15.45
CA LEU A 125 -0.18 -3.41 14.55
C LEU A 125 1.20 -3.19 15.19
N GLY A 126 1.26 -2.83 16.47
CA GLY A 126 2.51 -2.69 17.21
C GLY A 126 3.38 -3.96 17.16
N GLN A 127 2.76 -5.14 17.33
CA GLN A 127 3.43 -6.44 17.21
C GLN A 127 3.91 -6.73 15.79
N ARG A 128 3.08 -6.44 14.76
CA ARG A 128 3.48 -6.57 13.36
C ARG A 128 4.70 -5.72 13.05
N PHE A 129 4.67 -4.46 13.45
CA PHE A 129 5.80 -3.56 13.21
C PHE A 129 7.03 -3.89 14.05
N ALA A 130 6.87 -4.42 15.28
CA ALA A 130 8.02 -4.92 16.05
C ALA A 130 8.74 -6.07 15.31
N ARG A 131 7.97 -7.00 14.71
CA ARG A 131 8.57 -8.06 13.90
C ARG A 131 9.25 -7.52 12.64
N LEU A 132 8.66 -6.54 11.99
CA LEU A 132 9.25 -5.88 10.81
C LEU A 132 10.54 -5.12 11.17
N GLU A 133 10.59 -4.44 12.34
CA GLU A 133 11.78 -3.75 12.85
C GLU A 133 12.97 -4.70 13.01
N THR A 134 12.74 -5.96 13.39
CA THR A 134 13.84 -6.94 13.51
C THR A 134 14.40 -7.36 12.15
N ARG A 135 13.59 -7.31 11.08
CA ARG A 135 13.97 -7.79 9.73
C ARG A 135 14.54 -6.70 8.83
N VAL A 136 13.95 -5.50 8.87
CA VAL A 136 14.37 -4.43 7.97
C VAL A 136 15.84 -4.05 8.18
N ALA A 137 16.56 -3.81 7.09
CA ALA A 137 17.96 -3.39 7.14
C ALA A 137 18.11 -2.01 7.80
N ALA A 138 19.32 -1.70 8.27
CA ALA A 138 19.63 -0.37 8.81
C ALA A 138 19.93 0.68 7.72
N THR A 139 19.77 0.32 6.47
CA THR A 139 19.97 1.10 5.25
C THR A 139 18.64 1.68 4.75
N PRO A 140 18.62 2.52 3.67
CA PRO A 140 17.39 3.21 3.28
C PRO A 140 16.23 2.28 2.92
N TRP A 141 16.51 1.07 2.36
CA TRP A 141 15.48 0.18 1.85
C TRP A 141 15.36 -1.09 2.68
N PHE A 142 14.32 -1.87 2.41
CA PHE A 142 13.99 -3.08 3.17
C PHE A 142 15.18 -4.03 3.33
N ASP A 143 15.92 -4.29 2.26
CA ASP A 143 17.00 -5.29 2.24
C ASP A 143 18.36 -4.70 1.84
N GLY A 144 18.59 -3.41 2.04
CA GLY A 144 19.87 -2.78 1.78
C GLY A 144 19.81 -1.49 0.99
N GLU A 145 20.74 -1.34 0.02
CA GLU A 145 20.89 -0.11 -0.75
C GLU A 145 19.99 -0.03 -1.99
N SER A 146 19.36 -1.14 -2.39
CA SER A 146 18.52 -1.21 -3.57
C SER A 146 17.04 -1.24 -3.22
N PHE A 147 16.25 -0.41 -3.90
CA PHE A 147 14.79 -0.42 -3.80
C PHE A 147 14.23 -1.73 -4.36
N SER A 148 13.26 -2.33 -3.68
CA SER A 148 12.66 -3.62 -4.00
C SER A 148 11.14 -3.56 -4.06
N LEU A 149 10.49 -4.65 -4.49
CA LEU A 149 9.02 -4.77 -4.43
C LEU A 149 8.48 -4.73 -3.01
N VAL A 150 9.26 -5.16 -2.00
CA VAL A 150 8.86 -5.02 -0.59
C VAL A 150 8.71 -3.55 -0.22
N ASP A 151 9.64 -2.69 -0.69
CA ASP A 151 9.57 -1.24 -0.48
C ASP A 151 8.32 -0.64 -1.17
N ALA A 152 8.02 -1.08 -2.39
CA ALA A 152 6.82 -0.67 -3.12
C ALA A 152 5.53 -1.03 -2.38
N VAL A 153 5.53 -2.17 -1.67
CA VAL A 153 4.39 -2.64 -0.87
C VAL A 153 4.23 -1.85 0.43
N PHE A 154 5.32 -1.49 1.10
CA PHE A 154 5.25 -0.79 2.40
C PHE A 154 5.12 0.73 2.28
N GLY A 155 5.45 1.34 1.15
CA GLY A 155 5.17 2.75 0.89
C GLY A 155 3.71 3.12 1.18
N PRO A 156 2.72 2.46 0.57
CA PRO A 156 1.30 2.65 0.86
C PRO A 156 0.89 2.34 2.30
N VAL A 157 1.52 1.35 2.95
CA VAL A 157 1.25 1.03 4.37
C VAL A 157 1.62 2.21 5.26
N PHE A 158 2.82 2.73 5.13
CA PHE A 158 3.27 3.86 5.96
C PHE A 158 2.52 5.15 5.68
N ARG A 159 2.01 5.34 4.46
CA ARG A 159 1.22 6.53 4.10
C ARG A 159 -0.06 6.69 4.93
N TYR A 160 -0.68 5.60 5.39
CA TYR A 160 -1.80 5.71 6.32
C TYR A 160 -1.39 6.42 7.61
N PHE A 161 -0.18 6.15 8.09
CA PHE A 161 0.33 6.75 9.33
C PHE A 161 0.65 8.25 9.18
N ASP A 162 0.83 8.77 7.95
CA ASP A 162 0.97 10.21 7.73
C ASP A 162 -0.32 10.97 8.09
N VAL A 163 -1.48 10.31 8.01
CA VAL A 163 -2.77 10.87 8.43
C VAL A 163 -3.12 10.45 9.88
N PHE A 164 -2.80 9.23 10.27
CA PHE A 164 -3.12 8.75 11.62
C PHE A 164 -2.34 9.51 12.69
N ASP A 165 -1.06 9.81 12.45
CA ASP A 165 -0.19 10.53 13.39
C ASP A 165 -0.64 12.00 13.56
N ASP A 166 -1.38 12.58 12.60
CA ASP A 166 -2.00 13.90 12.75
C ASP A 166 -3.23 13.85 13.67
N ILE A 167 -3.84 12.69 13.88
CA ILE A 167 -4.98 12.51 14.79
C ILE A 167 -4.48 12.32 16.22
N ALA A 168 -3.56 11.37 16.44
CA ALA A 168 -2.90 11.15 17.73
C ALA A 168 -1.67 10.23 17.57
N ASP A 169 -0.75 10.29 18.53
CA ASP A 169 0.29 9.26 18.68
C ASP A 169 -0.31 8.01 19.35
N PHE A 170 -0.46 6.95 18.57
CA PHE A 170 -0.97 5.66 19.04
C PHE A 170 0.13 4.71 19.52
N GLY A 171 1.40 5.12 19.54
CA GLY A 171 2.55 4.32 19.97
C GLY A 171 2.90 3.14 19.05
N ILE A 172 2.20 2.97 17.93
CA ILE A 172 2.36 1.81 17.01
C ILE A 172 3.78 1.72 16.45
N LEU A 173 4.40 2.85 16.13
CA LEU A 173 5.75 2.95 15.59
C LEU A 173 6.79 3.36 16.65
N ALA A 174 6.42 3.50 17.93
CA ALA A 174 7.33 3.82 19.01
C ALA A 174 8.47 2.78 19.13
N GLU A 175 9.68 3.24 19.45
CA GLU A 175 10.88 2.41 19.62
C GLU A 175 11.26 1.55 18.41
N LYS A 176 10.92 1.99 17.19
CA LYS A 176 11.22 1.31 15.93
C LYS A 176 12.05 2.19 14.98
N PRO A 177 13.32 2.48 15.34
CA PRO A 177 14.14 3.48 14.63
C PRO A 177 14.47 3.08 13.19
N LYS A 178 14.59 1.77 12.85
CA LYS A 178 14.81 1.36 11.47
C LYS A 178 13.56 1.59 10.62
N LEU A 179 12.37 1.27 11.13
CA LEU A 179 11.11 1.54 10.44
C LEU A 179 10.89 3.03 10.23
N MET A 180 11.21 3.87 11.21
CA MET A 180 11.09 5.32 11.06
C MET A 180 12.02 5.87 9.97
N ARG A 181 13.25 5.36 9.85
CA ARG A 181 14.16 5.71 8.75
C ARG A 181 13.61 5.25 7.42
N TRP A 182 13.16 4.00 7.34
CA TRP A 182 12.59 3.41 6.14
C TRP A 182 11.33 4.16 5.69
N ARG A 183 10.39 4.44 6.59
CA ARG A 183 9.21 5.29 6.32
C ARG A 183 9.62 6.64 5.73
N LYS A 184 10.61 7.31 6.32
CA LYS A 184 11.13 8.60 5.83
C LYS A 184 11.72 8.48 4.43
N ALA A 185 12.51 7.44 4.16
CA ALA A 185 13.07 7.19 2.84
C ALA A 185 11.99 6.92 1.79
N LEU A 186 10.98 6.09 2.12
CA LEU A 186 9.84 5.81 1.27
C LEU A 186 9.01 7.07 0.97
N ALA A 187 8.73 7.89 1.98
CA ALA A 187 7.99 9.14 1.81
C ALA A 187 8.72 10.14 0.89
N ALA A 188 10.06 10.12 0.88
CA ALA A 188 10.89 10.96 0.01
C ALA A 188 11.02 10.42 -1.42
N ARG A 189 10.75 9.14 -1.67
CA ARG A 189 10.93 8.49 -2.98
C ARG A 189 9.96 9.06 -4.02
N PRO A 190 10.44 9.51 -5.20
CA PRO A 190 9.58 10.10 -6.22
C PRO A 190 8.44 9.19 -6.69
N SER A 191 8.71 7.89 -6.92
CA SER A 191 7.69 6.90 -7.32
C SER A 191 6.61 6.71 -6.26
N VAL A 192 7.00 6.68 -4.98
CA VAL A 192 6.07 6.57 -3.85
C VAL A 192 5.21 7.83 -3.75
N ARG A 193 5.80 9.02 -3.88
CA ARG A 193 5.06 10.30 -3.84
C ARG A 193 4.07 10.40 -4.99
N ALA A 194 4.49 10.06 -6.21
CA ALA A 194 3.68 10.15 -7.42
C ALA A 194 2.55 9.10 -7.49
N ALA A 195 2.57 8.08 -6.63
CA ALA A 195 1.54 7.03 -6.64
C ALA A 195 0.14 7.52 -6.25
N VAL A 196 0.04 8.69 -5.62
CA VAL A 196 -1.23 9.33 -5.21
C VAL A 196 -1.26 10.80 -5.64
N SER A 197 -2.47 11.36 -5.72
CA SER A 197 -2.68 12.79 -5.93
C SER A 197 -2.38 13.59 -4.65
N ALA A 198 -2.15 14.91 -4.81
CA ALA A 198 -1.82 15.79 -3.69
C ALA A 198 -2.96 15.90 -2.64
N ASP A 199 -4.19 15.64 -3.03
CA ASP A 199 -5.37 15.64 -2.16
C ASP A 199 -5.58 14.33 -1.38
N TYR A 200 -4.69 13.34 -1.52
CA TYR A 200 -4.79 12.05 -0.83
C TYR A 200 -5.03 12.16 0.69
N PRO A 201 -4.31 13.02 1.45
CA PRO A 201 -4.56 13.14 2.90
C PRO A 201 -5.99 13.62 3.22
N VAL A 202 -6.53 14.55 2.42
CA VAL A 202 -7.91 15.04 2.57
C VAL A 202 -8.89 13.92 2.27
N LEU A 203 -8.71 13.22 1.15
CA LEU A 203 -9.57 12.08 0.77
C LEU A 203 -9.56 10.95 1.82
N LEU A 204 -8.40 10.70 2.45
CA LEU A 204 -8.29 9.68 3.49
C LEU A 204 -8.99 10.13 4.79
N ARG A 205 -8.89 11.41 5.19
CA ARG A 205 -9.64 11.95 6.34
C ARG A 205 -11.14 11.85 6.12
N ASP A 206 -11.64 12.26 4.94
CA ASP A 206 -13.05 12.14 4.57
C ASP A 206 -13.53 10.67 4.56
N PHE A 207 -12.64 9.76 4.15
CA PHE A 207 -12.93 8.34 4.18
C PHE A 207 -13.05 7.81 5.62
N ILE A 208 -12.17 8.23 6.54
CA ILE A 208 -12.21 7.88 7.96
C ILE A 208 -13.50 8.43 8.59
N ASP A 209 -13.86 9.68 8.34
CA ASP A 209 -15.06 10.31 8.89
C ASP A 209 -16.33 9.54 8.54
N ARG A 210 -16.44 9.10 7.28
CA ARG A 210 -17.59 8.31 6.81
C ARG A 210 -17.69 6.91 7.40
N ARG A 211 -16.66 6.42 8.13
CA ARG A 211 -16.69 5.11 8.79
C ARG A 211 -17.52 5.08 10.06
N ASN A 212 -17.75 6.22 10.71
CA ASN A 212 -18.42 6.28 12.01
C ASN A 212 -17.77 5.32 13.03
N SER A 213 -16.44 5.23 12.99
CA SER A 213 -15.61 4.36 13.82
C SER A 213 -15.11 5.09 15.07
N TRP A 214 -14.41 4.37 15.95
CA TRP A 214 -13.71 5.00 17.08
C TRP A 214 -12.70 6.04 16.60
N LEU A 215 -11.92 5.73 15.55
CA LEU A 215 -10.95 6.67 14.98
C LEU A 215 -11.61 7.91 14.39
N SER A 216 -12.79 7.80 13.76
CA SER A 216 -13.55 8.96 13.28
C SER A 216 -13.91 9.90 14.43
N GLY A 217 -14.34 9.32 15.57
CA GLY A 217 -14.64 10.10 16.76
C GLY A 217 -13.43 10.83 17.36
N LEU A 218 -12.24 10.23 17.30
CA LEU A 218 -10.99 10.90 17.68
C LEU A 218 -10.63 12.03 16.71
N GLN A 219 -10.72 11.80 15.40
CA GLN A 219 -10.46 12.80 14.36
C GLN A 219 -11.35 14.04 14.52
N ALA A 220 -12.64 13.85 14.78
CA ALA A 220 -13.58 14.96 15.01
C ALA A 220 -13.21 15.84 16.22
N ARG A 221 -12.62 15.25 17.27
CA ARG A 221 -12.18 15.99 18.47
C ARG A 221 -10.95 16.86 18.22
N VAL A 222 -10.07 16.47 17.31
CA VAL A 222 -8.87 17.25 16.95
C VAL A 222 -9.22 18.41 16.03
N ALA A 223 -10.29 18.31 15.25
CA ALA A 223 -10.76 19.34 14.34
C ALA A 223 -11.66 20.39 15.01
N ALA A 224 -12.11 20.17 16.25
CA ALA A 224 -12.96 21.08 17.03
C ALA A 224 -12.18 22.07 17.88
#